data_432082dbc6e9acbd60dc11f4d9d44302
#
_entry.id   432082dbc6e9acbd60dc11f4d9d44302
#
_cell.length_a   1.000
_cell.length_b   1.000
_cell.length_c   1.000
_cell.angle_alpha   90.00
_cell.angle_beta   90.00
_cell.angle_gamma   90.00
#
_symmetry.space_group_name_H-M   'P 1'
#
loop_
_entity.id
_entity.type
_entity.pdbx_description
1 polymer ?
#
loop_
_entity_poly.entity_id
_entity_poly.type
_entity_poly.pdbx_seq_one_letter_code
_entity_poly.pdbx_strand_id
1 'polypeptide(L)'
;KKAFSPYILASRFATYTPFFNLNYFALAAKEHQRLLSIANTVPYFQLSVRDTGIDTYVLIVGESVRVDNMSLYGYTRSTTPQVEAQRKQIKLFNQAISGAPYTALSVPLSLTADSVLSHDIHNYPDNIINMANQAGFQTFWLSSQSAFRQNGTAVTSIAMRAMETVYVRGFDELLLPHLSQALQQKTQQKKLIV
;
A
#
# COMPACT_ATOMS: atom_id res chain seq x y z
N LYS A 1 10.60 6.48 -27.30
CA LYS A 1 9.59 7.57 -27.32
C LYS A 1 9.13 7.72 -25.87
N LYS A 2 9.58 8.79 -25.18
CA LYS A 2 9.07 9.13 -23.85
C LYS A 2 7.59 9.50 -24.01
N ALA A 3 6.70 8.67 -23.49
CA ALA A 3 5.29 9.03 -23.35
C ALA A 3 5.23 10.19 -22.36
N PHE A 4 4.97 11.39 -22.82
CA PHE A 4 4.69 12.54 -21.96
C PHE A 4 3.40 12.23 -21.20
N SER A 5 3.48 12.15 -19.88
CA SER A 5 2.28 12.04 -19.05
C SER A 5 1.36 13.21 -19.35
N PRO A 6 0.10 12.99 -19.72
CA PRO A 6 -0.86 14.09 -19.97
C PRO A 6 -1.01 15.02 -18.78
N TYR A 7 -0.71 14.55 -17.56
CA TYR A 7 -0.71 15.33 -16.33
C TYR A 7 0.36 16.43 -16.29
N ILE A 8 1.57 16.17 -16.84
CA ILE A 8 2.66 17.16 -16.89
C ILE A 8 2.32 18.27 -17.90
N LEU A 9 1.70 17.92 -19.02
CA LEU A 9 1.25 18.93 -19.99
C LEU A 9 0.11 19.79 -19.42
N ALA A 10 -0.90 19.15 -18.82
CA ALA A 10 -2.04 19.85 -18.24
C ALA A 10 -1.65 20.81 -17.11
N SER A 11 -0.70 20.41 -16.24
CA SER A 11 -0.24 21.25 -15.13
C SER A 11 0.50 22.51 -15.59
N ARG A 12 1.18 22.48 -16.74
CA ARG A 12 1.89 23.65 -17.30
C ARG A 12 0.97 24.64 -18.02
N PHE A 13 -0.19 24.19 -18.51
CA PHE A 13 -1.14 25.01 -19.26
C PHE A 13 -2.43 25.34 -18.49
N ALA A 14 -2.63 24.73 -17.31
CA ALA A 14 -3.84 24.90 -16.48
C ALA A 14 -4.12 26.36 -16.05
N THR A 15 -3.10 27.22 -16.07
CA THR A 15 -3.23 28.64 -15.74
C THR A 15 -3.79 29.49 -16.86
N TYR A 16 -3.90 28.99 -18.08
CA TYR A 16 -4.15 29.84 -19.25
C TYR A 16 -5.50 29.67 -19.96
N THR A 17 -6.24 28.57 -19.74
CA THR A 17 -7.58 28.44 -20.33
C THR A 17 -8.54 27.55 -19.54
N PRO A 18 -9.82 27.97 -19.34
CA PRO A 18 -10.86 27.18 -18.68
C PRO A 18 -11.11 25.81 -19.34
N PHE A 19 -10.91 25.70 -20.66
CA PHE A 19 -11.07 24.48 -21.42
C PHE A 19 -10.03 23.40 -21.09
N PHE A 20 -8.80 23.78 -20.76
CA PHE A 20 -7.78 22.82 -20.32
C PHE A 20 -8.13 22.24 -18.95
N ASN A 21 -8.68 23.05 -18.05
CA ASN A 21 -9.14 22.58 -16.75
C ASN A 21 -10.29 21.59 -16.88
N LEU A 22 -11.25 21.84 -17.79
CA LEU A 22 -12.37 20.94 -18.03
C LEU A 22 -11.91 19.58 -18.58
N ASN A 23 -11.01 19.58 -19.57
CA ASN A 23 -10.41 18.37 -20.10
C ASN A 23 -9.57 17.62 -19.05
N TYR A 24 -8.86 18.35 -18.21
CA TYR A 24 -8.11 17.75 -17.09
C TYR A 24 -9.05 17.05 -16.11
N PHE A 25 -10.14 17.71 -15.71
CA PHE A 25 -11.15 17.12 -14.83
C PHE A 25 -11.83 15.91 -15.47
N ALA A 26 -12.16 15.98 -16.75
CA ALA A 26 -12.76 14.85 -17.47
C ALA A 26 -11.82 13.65 -17.55
N LEU A 27 -10.53 13.87 -17.83
CA LEU A 27 -9.50 12.82 -17.84
C LEU A 27 -9.27 12.24 -16.44
N ALA A 28 -9.21 13.09 -15.42
CA ALA A 28 -9.06 12.66 -14.04
C ALA A 28 -10.27 11.85 -13.55
N ALA A 29 -11.49 12.28 -13.90
CA ALA A 29 -12.72 11.56 -13.60
C ALA A 29 -12.77 10.19 -14.31
N LYS A 30 -12.38 10.15 -15.59
CA LYS A 30 -12.30 8.88 -16.35
C LYS A 30 -11.29 7.92 -15.76
N GLU A 31 -10.11 8.42 -15.39
CA GLU A 31 -9.09 7.58 -14.74
C GLU A 31 -9.53 7.12 -13.36
N HIS A 32 -10.18 7.97 -12.60
CA HIS A 32 -10.77 7.59 -11.31
C HIS A 32 -11.83 6.50 -11.47
N GLN A 33 -12.75 6.62 -12.43
CA GLN A 33 -13.74 5.57 -12.73
C GLN A 33 -13.08 4.27 -13.18
N ARG A 34 -12.01 4.34 -13.99
CA ARG A 34 -11.25 3.18 -14.41
C ARG A 34 -10.61 2.47 -13.22
N LEU A 35 -9.97 3.20 -12.32
CA LEU A 35 -9.39 2.65 -11.10
C LEU A 35 -10.45 2.04 -10.17
N LEU A 36 -11.60 2.68 -10.03
CA LEU A 36 -12.72 2.13 -9.25
C LEU A 36 -13.28 0.84 -9.88
N SER A 37 -13.40 0.77 -11.20
CA SER A 37 -13.87 -0.45 -11.87
C SER A 37 -12.90 -1.62 -11.64
N ILE A 38 -11.60 -1.37 -11.71
CA ILE A 38 -10.56 -2.34 -11.42
C ILE A 38 -10.59 -2.74 -9.94
N ALA A 39 -10.69 -1.76 -9.04
CA ALA A 39 -10.76 -1.99 -7.60
C ALA A 39 -11.97 -2.85 -7.20
N ASN A 40 -13.10 -2.74 -7.90
CA ASN A 40 -14.29 -3.52 -7.62
C ASN A 40 -14.25 -4.94 -8.21
N THR A 41 -13.27 -5.26 -9.06
CA THR A 41 -13.07 -6.62 -9.55
C THR A 41 -12.56 -7.50 -8.41
N VAL A 42 -13.23 -8.63 -8.18
CA VAL A 42 -12.78 -9.61 -7.19
C VAL A 42 -12.21 -10.80 -7.95
N PRO A 43 -10.91 -11.00 -7.95
CA PRO A 43 -10.29 -12.13 -8.61
C PRO A 43 -10.60 -13.42 -7.85
N TYR A 44 -10.54 -14.55 -8.53
CA TYR A 44 -10.64 -15.85 -7.91
C TYR A 44 -9.25 -16.45 -7.76
N PHE A 45 -8.84 -16.71 -6.52
CA PHE A 45 -7.57 -17.36 -6.22
C PHE A 45 -7.78 -18.85 -5.99
N GLN A 46 -6.93 -19.68 -6.58
CA GLN A 46 -6.83 -21.10 -6.21
C GLN A 46 -5.95 -21.19 -4.98
N LEU A 47 -6.55 -21.13 -3.80
CA LEU A 47 -5.84 -21.13 -2.53
C LEU A 47 -5.78 -22.53 -1.90
N SER A 48 -4.61 -22.89 -1.38
CA SER A 48 -4.46 -23.93 -0.40
C SER A 48 -4.00 -23.30 0.91
N VAL A 49 -4.83 -23.39 1.95
CA VAL A 49 -4.50 -22.81 3.26
C VAL A 49 -3.76 -23.87 4.07
N ARG A 50 -2.51 -23.55 4.47
CA ARG A 50 -1.76 -24.35 5.43
C ARG A 50 -1.92 -23.73 6.82
N ASP A 51 -2.30 -24.52 7.79
CA ASP A 51 -2.24 -24.07 9.18
C ASP A 51 -0.79 -24.00 9.66
N THR A 52 -0.35 -22.80 10.03
CA THR A 52 1.01 -22.52 10.55
C THR A 52 1.03 -22.34 12.05
N GLY A 53 -0.14 -22.43 12.72
CA GLY A 53 -0.29 -22.06 14.13
C GLY A 53 -0.17 -20.56 14.41
N ILE A 54 -0.07 -19.72 13.37
CA ILE A 54 0.00 -18.27 13.48
C ILE A 54 -1.40 -17.70 13.18
N ASP A 55 -1.96 -16.98 14.14
CA ASP A 55 -3.31 -16.43 14.03
C ASP A 55 -3.35 -14.98 13.53
N THR A 56 -2.23 -14.25 13.66
CA THR A 56 -2.18 -12.84 13.26
C THR A 56 -0.89 -12.53 12.49
N TYR A 57 -1.06 -11.94 11.33
CA TYR A 57 0.01 -11.41 10.49
C TYR A 57 -0.10 -9.90 10.46
N VAL A 58 1.01 -9.20 10.70
CA VAL A 58 1.08 -7.74 10.62
C VAL A 58 2.12 -7.38 9.56
N LEU A 59 1.68 -6.65 8.53
CA LEU A 59 2.55 -6.13 7.49
C LEU A 59 2.69 -4.62 7.67
N ILE A 60 3.88 -4.16 8.06
CA ILE A 60 4.17 -2.73 8.24
C ILE A 60 4.86 -2.23 6.97
N VAL A 61 4.19 -1.33 6.26
CA VAL A 61 4.72 -0.66 5.06
C VAL A 61 5.24 0.71 5.48
N GLY A 62 6.57 0.86 5.54
CA GLY A 62 7.21 2.13 5.87
C GLY A 62 7.16 3.13 4.70
N GLU A 63 7.24 4.42 5.02
CA GLU A 63 7.29 5.51 4.05
C GLU A 63 8.62 6.25 4.16
N SER A 64 9.22 6.61 3.02
CA SER A 64 10.44 7.43 2.93
C SER A 64 11.63 6.91 3.77
N VAL A 65 11.71 5.59 3.95
CA VAL A 65 12.79 4.93 4.71
C VAL A 65 13.90 4.52 3.74
N ARG A 66 15.11 4.98 4.04
CA ARG A 66 16.31 4.63 3.28
C ARG A 66 17.21 3.71 4.11
N VAL A 67 17.55 2.54 3.57
CA VAL A 67 18.37 1.54 4.25
C VAL A 67 19.74 2.09 4.66
N ASP A 68 20.37 2.93 3.85
CA ASP A 68 21.66 3.55 4.12
C ASP A 68 21.64 4.47 5.35
N ASN A 69 20.46 4.87 5.83
CA ASN A 69 20.28 5.70 7.00
C ASN A 69 19.74 4.92 8.22
N MET A 70 19.69 3.60 8.15
CA MET A 70 19.28 2.73 9.26
C MET A 70 20.50 2.12 9.94
N SER A 71 20.67 2.37 11.24
CA SER A 71 21.77 1.79 12.02
C SER A 71 21.71 0.27 12.07
N LEU A 72 20.51 -0.32 11.98
CA LEU A 72 20.30 -1.76 11.83
C LEU A 72 21.09 -2.37 10.65
N TYR A 73 21.32 -1.59 9.59
CA TYR A 73 22.07 -1.98 8.38
C TYR A 73 23.49 -1.40 8.32
N GLY A 74 23.96 -0.81 9.41
CA GLY A 74 25.34 -0.32 9.52
C GLY A 74 25.54 1.18 9.40
N TYR A 75 24.47 1.98 9.39
CA TYR A 75 24.61 3.42 9.48
C TYR A 75 25.24 3.83 10.81
N THR A 76 26.15 4.81 10.77
CA THR A 76 26.99 5.18 11.94
C THR A 76 26.22 5.88 13.07
N ARG A 77 25.07 6.48 12.77
CA ARG A 77 24.21 7.09 13.79
C ARG A 77 23.16 6.08 14.25
N SER A 78 22.82 6.08 15.52
CA SER A 78 21.78 5.23 16.09
C SER A 78 20.40 5.75 15.69
N THR A 79 19.90 5.27 14.56
CA THR A 79 18.59 5.65 13.97
C THR A 79 17.51 4.60 14.20
N THR A 80 17.88 3.36 14.48
CA THR A 80 16.95 2.24 14.70
C THR A 80 17.28 1.43 15.96
N PRO A 81 17.52 2.08 17.14
CA PRO A 81 18.04 1.39 18.33
C PRO A 81 17.07 0.34 18.88
N GLN A 82 15.76 0.60 18.82
CA GLN A 82 14.73 -0.31 19.29
C GLN A 82 14.70 -1.62 18.48
N VAL A 83 14.85 -1.51 17.15
CA VAL A 83 14.86 -2.67 16.26
C VAL A 83 16.18 -3.43 16.38
N GLU A 84 17.30 -2.71 16.55
CA GLU A 84 18.61 -3.32 16.80
C GLU A 84 18.63 -4.16 18.09
N ALA A 85 17.99 -3.70 19.15
CA ALA A 85 17.87 -4.45 20.39
C ALA A 85 17.20 -5.83 20.18
N GLN A 86 16.39 -5.96 19.13
CA GLN A 86 15.69 -7.19 18.78
C GLN A 86 16.38 -7.99 17.65
N ARG A 87 17.61 -7.64 17.26
CA ARG A 87 18.32 -8.22 16.10
C ARG A 87 18.33 -9.75 16.05
N LYS A 88 18.37 -10.39 17.21
CA LYS A 88 18.35 -11.86 17.30
C LYS A 88 17.00 -12.50 16.95
N GLN A 89 15.92 -11.71 16.97
CA GLN A 89 14.54 -12.16 16.74
C GLN A 89 14.04 -11.79 15.35
N ILE A 90 14.82 -11.03 14.57
CA ILE A 90 14.44 -10.53 13.25
C ILE A 90 15.31 -11.15 12.17
N LYS A 91 14.74 -11.32 10.98
CA LYS A 91 15.47 -11.68 9.77
C LYS A 91 15.67 -10.44 8.92
N LEU A 92 16.92 -10.10 8.62
CA LEU A 92 17.28 -8.99 7.76
C LEU A 92 17.37 -9.43 6.30
N PHE A 93 16.87 -8.59 5.40
CA PHE A 93 16.96 -8.76 3.96
C PHE A 93 17.90 -7.68 3.40
N ASN A 94 19.16 -8.05 3.14
CA ASN A 94 20.19 -7.10 2.71
C ASN A 94 20.14 -6.75 1.21
N GLN A 95 19.34 -7.47 0.43
CA GLN A 95 19.22 -7.32 -1.02
C GLN A 95 17.80 -6.97 -1.46
N ALA A 96 16.94 -6.54 -0.52
CA ALA A 96 15.60 -6.10 -0.86
C ALA A 96 15.65 -4.72 -1.51
N ILE A 97 14.98 -4.58 -2.65
CA ILE A 97 14.93 -3.36 -3.44
C ILE A 97 13.44 -3.02 -3.66
N SER A 98 13.10 -1.73 -3.50
CA SER A 98 11.76 -1.25 -3.84
C SER A 98 11.52 -1.38 -5.34
N GLY A 99 10.32 -1.81 -5.73
CA GLY A 99 9.92 -1.93 -7.13
C GLY A 99 9.84 -0.59 -7.87
N ALA A 100 9.78 0.53 -7.15
CA ALA A 100 9.72 1.87 -7.73
C ALA A 100 10.25 2.93 -6.76
N PRO A 101 10.64 4.12 -7.27
CA PRO A 101 11.23 5.18 -6.46
C PRO A 101 10.21 6.08 -5.74
N TYR A 102 8.90 5.81 -5.85
CA TYR A 102 7.84 6.60 -5.22
C TYR A 102 6.65 5.73 -4.81
N THR A 103 5.95 6.15 -3.77
CA THR A 103 4.90 5.41 -3.06
C THR A 103 3.76 4.94 -3.96
N ALA A 104 3.26 5.81 -4.85
CA ALA A 104 2.09 5.49 -5.69
C ALA A 104 2.29 4.29 -6.63
N LEU A 105 3.54 3.90 -6.89
CA LEU A 105 3.87 2.73 -7.69
C LEU A 105 4.51 1.61 -6.84
N SER A 106 5.39 1.96 -5.89
CA SER A 106 6.10 0.96 -5.09
C SER A 106 5.18 0.15 -4.19
N VAL A 107 4.17 0.79 -3.58
CA VAL A 107 3.23 0.09 -2.67
C VAL A 107 2.33 -0.86 -3.45
N PRO A 108 1.65 -0.49 -4.55
CA PRO A 108 0.93 -1.44 -5.38
C PRO A 108 1.79 -2.62 -5.86
N LEU A 109 3.00 -2.35 -6.38
CA LEU A 109 3.93 -3.41 -6.79
C LEU A 109 4.31 -4.37 -5.66
N SER A 110 4.31 -3.91 -4.41
CA SER A 110 4.62 -4.74 -3.25
C SER A 110 3.43 -5.57 -2.74
N LEU A 111 2.21 -5.15 -3.04
CA LEU A 111 0.98 -5.72 -2.47
C LEU A 111 0.12 -6.48 -3.49
N THR A 112 0.47 -6.43 -4.77
CA THR A 112 -0.31 -7.03 -5.86
C THR A 112 0.54 -8.01 -6.67
N ALA A 113 -0.09 -8.73 -7.59
CA ALA A 113 0.61 -9.55 -8.58
C ALA A 113 1.23 -8.75 -9.74
N ASP A 114 1.21 -7.41 -9.66
CA ASP A 114 1.82 -6.56 -10.67
C ASP A 114 3.36 -6.65 -10.67
N SER A 115 3.97 -6.36 -11.80
CA SER A 115 5.40 -6.55 -12.01
C SER A 115 6.09 -5.27 -12.45
N VAL A 116 7.31 -5.05 -11.96
CA VAL A 116 8.19 -3.95 -12.41
C VAL A 116 8.49 -4.03 -13.92
N LEU A 117 8.53 -5.24 -14.48
CA LEU A 117 8.85 -5.48 -15.88
C LEU A 117 7.66 -5.31 -16.81
N SER A 118 6.45 -5.49 -16.30
CA SER A 118 5.21 -5.46 -17.10
C SER A 118 4.07 -4.82 -16.29
N HIS A 119 4.27 -3.54 -15.89
CA HIS A 119 3.30 -2.82 -15.09
C HIS A 119 1.93 -2.73 -15.78
N ASP A 120 0.92 -3.34 -15.17
CA ASP A 120 -0.47 -3.27 -15.58
C ASP A 120 -1.40 -3.15 -14.37
N ILE A 121 -2.14 -2.05 -14.32
CA ILE A 121 -3.11 -1.79 -13.24
C ILE A 121 -4.23 -2.84 -13.17
N HIS A 122 -4.47 -3.62 -14.24
CA HIS A 122 -5.42 -4.74 -14.23
C HIS A 122 -4.98 -5.88 -13.30
N ASN A 123 -3.72 -5.89 -12.85
CA ASN A 123 -3.21 -6.82 -11.85
C ASN A 123 -3.51 -6.35 -10.40
N TYR A 124 -4.02 -5.14 -10.20
CA TYR A 124 -4.29 -4.61 -8.84
C TYR A 124 -5.37 -5.37 -8.05
N PRO A 125 -6.41 -5.97 -8.68
CA PRO A 125 -7.30 -6.85 -7.96
C PRO A 125 -6.62 -8.08 -7.36
N ASP A 126 -5.53 -8.57 -7.97
CA ASP A 126 -4.73 -9.68 -7.48
C ASP A 126 -3.80 -9.20 -6.36
N ASN A 127 -4.39 -8.77 -5.25
CA ASN A 127 -3.68 -8.20 -4.12
C ASN A 127 -3.82 -9.05 -2.86
N ILE A 128 -2.89 -8.82 -1.92
CA ILE A 128 -2.81 -9.58 -0.67
C ILE A 128 -4.08 -9.49 0.18
N ILE A 129 -4.81 -8.36 0.11
CA ILE A 129 -6.07 -8.18 0.88
C ILE A 129 -7.17 -9.07 0.31
N ASN A 130 -7.38 -9.05 -1.01
CA ASN A 130 -8.36 -9.92 -1.66
C ASN A 130 -8.02 -11.40 -1.44
N MET A 131 -6.74 -11.75 -1.54
CA MET A 131 -6.27 -13.11 -1.28
C MET A 131 -6.55 -13.52 0.18
N ALA A 132 -6.25 -12.68 1.16
CA ALA A 132 -6.51 -12.95 2.56
C ALA A 132 -8.01 -13.06 2.85
N ASN A 133 -8.84 -12.18 2.28
CA ASN A 133 -10.30 -12.27 2.41
C ASN A 133 -10.82 -13.63 1.91
N GLN A 134 -10.38 -14.08 0.73
CA GLN A 134 -10.78 -15.40 0.20
C GLN A 134 -10.25 -16.58 1.02
N ALA A 135 -9.09 -16.41 1.67
CA ALA A 135 -8.56 -17.39 2.60
C ALA A 135 -9.28 -17.41 3.97
N GLY A 136 -10.29 -16.56 4.17
CA GLY A 136 -11.08 -16.50 5.40
C GLY A 136 -10.45 -15.67 6.52
N PHE A 137 -9.47 -14.82 6.20
CA PHE A 137 -8.88 -13.89 7.18
C PHE A 137 -9.81 -12.70 7.43
N GLN A 138 -9.79 -12.20 8.64
CA GLN A 138 -10.24 -10.86 8.95
C GLN A 138 -9.12 -9.87 8.58
N THR A 139 -9.43 -8.91 7.72
CA THR A 139 -8.43 -7.99 7.16
C THR A 139 -8.63 -6.58 7.65
N PHE A 140 -7.51 -5.92 8.01
CA PHE A 140 -7.46 -4.56 8.51
C PHE A 140 -6.48 -3.74 7.68
N TRP A 141 -6.85 -2.50 7.41
CA TRP A 141 -5.95 -1.52 6.80
C TRP A 141 -5.88 -0.29 7.70
N LEU A 142 -4.71 -0.04 8.28
CA LEU A 142 -4.45 1.07 9.18
C LEU A 142 -3.45 2.01 8.53
N SER A 143 -3.80 3.29 8.30
CA SER A 143 -2.94 4.20 7.56
C SER A 143 -2.91 5.60 8.14
N SER A 144 -1.73 6.18 8.26
CA SER A 144 -1.51 7.61 8.49
C SER A 144 -1.47 8.42 7.19
N GLN A 145 -1.46 7.74 6.04
CA GLN A 145 -1.51 8.37 4.73
C GLN A 145 -2.96 8.63 4.33
N SER A 146 -3.25 9.85 3.89
CA SER A 146 -4.61 10.24 3.47
C SER A 146 -5.09 9.44 2.26
N ALA A 147 -6.31 8.90 2.33
CA ALA A 147 -6.99 8.26 1.22
C ALA A 147 -7.15 9.16 -0.02
N PHE A 148 -7.15 10.49 0.17
CA PHE A 148 -7.51 11.49 -0.84
C PHE A 148 -6.30 12.24 -1.43
N ARG A 149 -5.06 11.86 -1.15
CA ARG A 149 -3.90 12.48 -1.79
C ARG A 149 -3.83 12.06 -3.27
N GLN A 150 -3.33 12.96 -4.13
CA GLN A 150 -3.23 12.78 -5.59
C GLN A 150 -2.57 11.46 -6.03
N ASN A 151 -1.73 10.87 -5.19
CA ASN A 151 -1.02 9.63 -5.45
C ASN A 151 -1.66 8.41 -4.76
N GLY A 152 -2.76 8.59 -4.01
CA GLY A 152 -3.37 7.56 -3.18
C GLY A 152 -4.33 6.62 -3.90
N THR A 153 -4.73 6.90 -5.13
CA THR A 153 -5.86 6.20 -5.76
C THR A 153 -5.64 4.70 -5.92
N ALA A 154 -4.44 4.28 -6.34
CA ALA A 154 -4.12 2.86 -6.50
C ALA A 154 -4.00 2.16 -5.14
N VAL A 155 -3.27 2.75 -4.20
CA VAL A 155 -3.13 2.23 -2.82
C VAL A 155 -4.48 2.21 -2.12
N THR A 156 -5.27 3.29 -2.29
CA THR A 156 -6.62 3.39 -1.72
C THR A 156 -7.54 2.29 -2.26
N SER A 157 -7.45 1.95 -3.54
CA SER A 157 -8.26 0.88 -4.13
C SER A 157 -7.97 -0.50 -3.51
N ILE A 158 -6.70 -0.76 -3.15
CA ILE A 158 -6.31 -1.96 -2.43
C ILE A 158 -6.81 -1.90 -0.98
N ALA A 159 -6.60 -0.76 -0.30
CA ALA A 159 -7.00 -0.54 1.08
C ALA A 159 -8.51 -0.73 1.30
N MET A 160 -9.34 -0.26 0.37
CA MET A 160 -10.81 -0.38 0.42
C MET A 160 -11.30 -1.84 0.34
N ARG A 161 -10.44 -2.79 0.02
CA ARG A 161 -10.76 -4.23 0.03
C ARG A 161 -10.64 -4.84 1.42
N ALA A 162 -9.99 -4.17 2.38
CA ALA A 162 -9.96 -4.63 3.75
C ALA A 162 -11.35 -4.56 4.39
N MET A 163 -11.65 -5.50 5.29
CA MET A 163 -12.93 -5.52 6.01
C MET A 163 -13.06 -4.32 6.94
N GLU A 164 -11.95 -3.88 7.52
CA GLU A 164 -11.88 -2.68 8.36
C GLU A 164 -10.76 -1.76 7.87
N THR A 165 -11.09 -0.48 7.67
CA THR A 165 -10.14 0.52 7.19
C THR A 165 -10.15 1.74 8.10
N VAL A 166 -8.97 2.11 8.60
CA VAL A 166 -8.79 3.28 9.47
C VAL A 166 -7.76 4.22 8.87
N TYR A 167 -8.12 5.48 8.73
CA TYR A 167 -7.21 6.55 8.34
C TYR A 167 -7.08 7.56 9.49
N VAL A 168 -5.86 7.77 9.96
CA VAL A 168 -5.54 8.81 10.94
C VAL A 168 -4.86 9.99 10.26
N ARG A 169 -4.97 11.17 10.88
CA ARG A 169 -4.26 12.37 10.42
C ARG A 169 -3.25 12.77 11.48
N GLY A 170 -1.98 12.68 11.16
CA GLY A 170 -0.89 13.02 12.07
C GLY A 170 0.27 12.05 11.97
N PHE A 171 0.96 11.86 13.08
CA PHE A 171 2.11 10.96 13.17
C PHE A 171 1.66 9.49 13.28
N ASP A 172 2.54 8.57 12.90
CA ASP A 172 2.28 7.12 12.88
C ASP A 172 1.92 6.54 14.24
N GLU A 173 2.33 7.19 15.34
CA GLU A 173 1.96 6.79 16.71
C GLU A 173 0.45 6.76 16.94
N LEU A 174 -0.32 7.56 16.18
CA LEU A 174 -1.79 7.55 16.23
C LEU A 174 -2.40 6.24 15.69
N LEU A 175 -1.63 5.42 14.99
CA LEU A 175 -2.05 4.08 14.56
C LEU A 175 -1.99 3.04 15.69
N LEU A 176 -1.17 3.25 16.73
CA LEU A 176 -0.95 2.26 17.79
C LEU A 176 -2.21 1.86 18.55
N PRO A 177 -3.14 2.77 18.93
CA PRO A 177 -4.40 2.40 19.55
C PRO A 177 -5.25 1.50 18.63
N HIS A 178 -5.31 1.82 17.33
CA HIS A 178 -6.06 1.05 16.34
C HIS A 178 -5.45 -0.32 16.09
N LEU A 179 -4.11 -0.41 16.03
CA LEU A 179 -3.40 -1.67 15.97
C LEU A 179 -3.70 -2.52 17.22
N SER A 180 -3.64 -1.92 18.42
CA SER A 180 -3.96 -2.61 19.66
C SER A 180 -5.40 -3.14 19.66
N GLN A 181 -6.35 -2.34 19.19
CA GLN A 181 -7.75 -2.75 19.04
C GLN A 181 -7.91 -3.92 18.08
N ALA A 182 -7.28 -3.86 16.88
CA ALA A 182 -7.33 -4.93 15.91
C ALA A 182 -6.69 -6.24 16.44
N LEU A 183 -5.58 -6.13 17.18
CA LEU A 183 -4.93 -7.28 17.82
C LEU A 183 -5.83 -7.93 18.89
N GLN A 184 -6.51 -7.13 19.70
CA GLN A 184 -7.37 -7.59 20.80
C GLN A 184 -8.77 -8.05 20.37
N GLN A 185 -9.20 -7.69 19.15
CA GLN A 185 -10.52 -8.08 18.65
C GLN A 185 -10.65 -9.61 18.63
N LYS A 186 -11.63 -10.13 19.36
CA LYS A 186 -11.88 -11.56 19.43
C LYS A 186 -12.53 -12.04 18.14
N THR A 187 -11.91 -12.99 17.47
CA THR A 187 -12.42 -13.64 16.26
C THR A 187 -11.91 -15.08 16.21
N GLN A 188 -12.65 -15.94 15.54
CA GLN A 188 -12.17 -17.30 15.20
C GLN A 188 -11.37 -17.32 13.90
N GLN A 189 -11.37 -16.22 13.16
CA GLN A 189 -10.62 -16.08 11.92
C GLN A 189 -9.17 -15.66 12.21
N LYS A 190 -8.25 -16.06 11.35
CA LYS A 190 -6.91 -15.48 11.31
C LYS A 190 -6.99 -14.02 10.87
N LYS A 191 -6.00 -13.22 11.25
CA LYS A 191 -5.97 -11.79 10.94
C LYS A 191 -4.83 -11.43 10.02
N LEU A 192 -5.08 -10.54 9.08
CA LEU A 192 -4.08 -9.78 8.34
C LEU A 192 -4.28 -8.29 8.61
N ILE A 193 -3.28 -7.64 9.19
CA ILE A 193 -3.27 -6.20 9.49
C ILE A 193 -2.18 -5.55 8.63
N VAL A 194 -2.55 -4.56 7.81
CA VAL A 194 -1.64 -3.80 6.95
C VAL A 194 -1.66 -2.34 7.35
#